data_d0b21c1b8651cbe5de52dbf70fdd48bc
#
_entry.id   d0b21c1b8651cbe5de52dbf70fdd48bc
#
_cell.length_a   1.000
_cell.length_b   1.000
_cell.length_c   1.000
_cell.angle_alpha   90.00
_cell.angle_beta   90.00
_cell.angle_gamma   90.00
#
_symmetry.space_group_name_H-M   'P 1'
#
loop_
_entity.id
_entity.type
_entity.pdbx_description
1 polymer ?
#
loop_
_entity_poly.entity_id
_entity_poly.type
_entity_poly.pdbx_seq_one_letter_code
_entity_poly.pdbx_strand_id
1 'polypeptide(L)'
;IREIEFWEKAATEGITDHAVKKSAERFRVSLEELDHLLTKNQYLLSNTLSILDIAWFIYVNRLVRCSYPVEKLHPNVNLWFQRLRKEPEFAKEIIVPPEIQKAVEANHRQQQETKTTLVDVAGL
;
A
#
# COMPACT_ATOMS: atom_id res chain seq x y z
N ILE A 1 0.39 -20.93 -16.53
CA ILE A 1 1.78 -20.93 -17.04
C ILE A 1 2.52 -19.69 -16.55
N ARG A 2 1.98 -18.49 -16.76
CA ARG A 2 2.57 -17.23 -16.28
C ARG A 2 2.73 -17.18 -14.77
N GLU A 3 1.73 -17.65 -14.03
CA GLU A 3 1.75 -17.69 -12.56
C GLU A 3 2.76 -18.69 -12.04
N ILE A 4 2.85 -19.86 -12.68
CA ILE A 4 3.82 -20.91 -12.32
C ILE A 4 5.24 -20.39 -12.53
N GLU A 5 5.53 -19.80 -13.67
CA GLU A 5 6.84 -19.20 -13.97
C GLU A 5 7.21 -18.09 -12.97
N PHE A 6 6.25 -17.25 -12.59
CA PHE A 6 6.44 -16.22 -11.57
C PHE A 6 6.85 -16.84 -10.23
N TRP A 7 6.11 -17.84 -9.77
CA TRP A 7 6.40 -18.48 -8.48
C TRP A 7 7.69 -19.27 -8.49
N GLU A 8 8.03 -19.96 -9.58
CA GLU A 8 9.30 -20.65 -9.74
C GLU A 8 10.47 -19.68 -9.70
N LYS A 9 10.37 -18.56 -10.37
CA LYS A 9 11.37 -17.50 -10.36
C LYS A 9 11.49 -16.86 -8.97
N ALA A 10 10.39 -16.59 -8.31
CA ALA A 10 10.38 -16.06 -6.95
C ALA A 10 11.01 -17.03 -5.94
N ALA A 11 10.79 -18.33 -6.10
CA ALA A 11 11.38 -19.37 -5.25
C ALA A 11 12.90 -19.49 -5.42
N THR A 12 13.42 -19.27 -6.65
CA THR A 12 14.86 -19.40 -6.96
C THR A 12 15.65 -18.09 -6.77
N GLU A 13 15.10 -16.98 -7.18
CA GLU A 13 15.78 -15.66 -7.17
C GLU A 13 15.34 -14.75 -6.03
N GLY A 14 14.21 -15.06 -5.37
CA GLY A 14 13.58 -14.17 -4.39
C GLY A 14 12.93 -12.96 -5.05
N ILE A 15 12.53 -12.00 -4.23
CA ILE A 15 11.98 -10.72 -4.70
C ILE A 15 13.14 -9.74 -4.87
N THR A 16 13.42 -9.34 -6.11
CA THR A 16 14.53 -8.44 -6.43
C THR A 16 14.14 -6.98 -6.19
N ASP A 17 15.14 -6.12 -5.93
CA ASP A 17 14.95 -4.68 -5.80
C ASP A 17 14.33 -4.07 -7.07
N HIS A 18 14.71 -4.59 -8.24
CA HIS A 18 14.13 -4.17 -9.52
C HIS A 18 12.63 -4.47 -9.60
N ALA A 19 12.19 -5.65 -9.15
CA ALA A 19 10.78 -6.02 -9.12
C ALA A 19 9.99 -5.14 -8.13
N VAL A 20 10.54 -4.85 -6.96
CA VAL A 20 9.95 -3.96 -5.96
C VAL A 20 9.78 -2.54 -6.54
N LYS A 21 10.82 -2.02 -7.16
CA LYS A 21 10.80 -0.69 -7.78
C LYS A 21 9.74 -0.59 -8.86
N LYS A 22 9.67 -1.58 -9.74
CA LYS A 22 8.68 -1.64 -10.83
C LYS A 22 7.25 -1.70 -10.30
N SER A 23 7.00 -2.50 -9.27
CA SER A 23 5.68 -2.59 -8.62
C SER A 23 5.31 -1.27 -7.93
N ALA A 24 6.24 -0.64 -7.23
CA ALA A 24 6.03 0.64 -6.58
C ALA A 24 5.68 1.74 -7.59
N GLU A 25 6.32 1.77 -8.74
CA GLU A 25 6.01 2.71 -9.82
C GLU A 25 4.60 2.51 -10.36
N ARG A 26 4.16 1.26 -10.53
CA ARG A 26 2.79 0.95 -10.96
C ARG A 26 1.76 1.43 -9.94
N PHE A 27 1.98 1.17 -8.67
CA PHE A 27 1.11 1.66 -7.60
C PHE A 27 1.11 3.19 -7.55
N ARG A 28 2.25 3.81 -7.72
CA ARG A 28 2.35 5.27 -7.75
C ARG A 28 1.48 5.88 -8.84
N VAL A 29 1.56 5.37 -10.06
CA VAL A 29 0.74 5.82 -11.18
C VAL A 29 -0.75 5.62 -10.89
N SER A 30 -1.14 4.44 -10.44
CA SER A 30 -2.53 4.15 -10.09
C SER A 30 -3.05 5.05 -8.98
N LEU A 31 -2.26 5.27 -7.94
CA LEU A 31 -2.65 6.14 -6.83
C LEU A 31 -2.70 7.61 -7.22
N GLU A 32 -1.89 8.07 -8.16
CA GLU A 32 -1.98 9.42 -8.71
C GLU A 32 -3.33 9.63 -9.43
N GLU A 33 -3.77 8.63 -10.20
CA GLU A 33 -5.09 8.66 -10.83
C GLU A 33 -6.23 8.71 -9.80
N LEU A 34 -6.15 7.88 -8.76
CA LEU A 34 -7.13 7.88 -7.67
C LEU A 34 -7.12 9.21 -6.91
N ASP A 35 -5.94 9.76 -6.66
CA ASP A 35 -5.78 11.04 -6.00
C ASP A 35 -6.47 12.15 -6.78
N HIS A 36 -6.33 12.13 -8.10
CA HIS A 36 -7.00 13.07 -8.98
C HIS A 36 -8.53 12.92 -8.94
N LEU A 37 -9.05 11.68 -8.96
CA LEU A 37 -10.49 11.42 -8.83
C LEU A 37 -11.04 11.95 -7.51
N LEU A 38 -10.29 11.82 -6.44
CA LEU A 38 -10.68 12.26 -5.09
C LEU A 38 -10.62 13.78 -4.89
N THR A 39 -10.08 14.55 -5.83
CA THR A 39 -10.21 16.01 -5.83
C THR A 39 -11.62 16.46 -6.19
N LYS A 40 -12.35 15.63 -6.94
CA LYS A 40 -13.69 15.93 -7.45
C LYS A 40 -14.80 15.22 -6.69
N ASN A 41 -14.51 14.05 -6.16
CA ASN A 41 -15.48 13.17 -5.51
C ASN A 41 -15.04 12.85 -4.08
N GLN A 42 -16.01 12.57 -3.23
CA GLN A 42 -15.75 12.11 -1.86
C GLN A 42 -15.23 10.66 -1.82
N TYR A 43 -15.66 9.84 -2.78
CA TYR A 43 -15.23 8.46 -2.99
C TYR A 43 -14.72 8.28 -4.42
N LEU A 44 -14.20 7.09 -4.76
CA LEU A 44 -13.48 6.90 -6.03
C LEU A 44 -14.35 7.08 -7.28
N LEU A 45 -15.59 6.61 -7.26
CA LEU A 45 -16.49 6.72 -8.41
C LEU A 45 -17.50 7.86 -8.32
N SER A 46 -17.86 8.27 -7.09
CA SER A 46 -18.89 9.28 -6.86
C SER A 46 -18.82 9.80 -5.42
N ASN A 47 -19.90 10.40 -4.94
CA ASN A 47 -20.02 10.80 -3.53
C ASN A 47 -20.64 9.71 -2.64
N THR A 48 -20.73 8.47 -3.12
CA THR A 48 -21.17 7.31 -2.36
C THR A 48 -20.13 6.20 -2.38
N LEU A 49 -20.06 5.43 -1.29
CA LEU A 49 -19.14 4.30 -1.16
C LEU A 49 -19.46 3.22 -2.21
N SER A 50 -18.43 2.68 -2.83
CA SER A 50 -18.53 1.62 -3.84
C SER A 50 -17.61 0.45 -3.53
N ILE A 51 -17.77 -0.66 -4.27
CA ILE A 51 -16.88 -1.82 -4.19
C ILE A 51 -15.43 -1.42 -4.50
N LEU A 52 -15.23 -0.46 -5.40
CA LEU A 52 -13.89 0.03 -5.76
C LEU A 52 -13.19 0.67 -4.57
N ASP A 53 -13.91 1.43 -3.72
CA ASP A 53 -13.37 1.99 -2.49
C ASP A 53 -12.93 0.89 -1.52
N ILE A 54 -13.72 -0.16 -1.36
CA ILE A 54 -13.41 -1.29 -0.49
C ILE A 54 -12.14 -1.98 -0.97
N ALA A 55 -12.03 -2.30 -2.25
CA ALA A 55 -10.86 -2.97 -2.83
C ALA A 55 -9.59 -2.12 -2.67
N TRP A 56 -9.63 -0.86 -3.02
CA TRP A 56 -8.47 0.03 -2.91
C TRP A 56 -8.08 0.36 -1.48
N PHE A 57 -9.05 0.40 -0.57
CA PHE A 57 -8.75 0.55 0.86
C PHE A 57 -7.81 -0.56 1.35
N ILE A 58 -8.07 -1.80 0.95
CA ILE A 58 -7.23 -2.94 1.32
C ILE A 58 -5.81 -2.77 0.76
N TYR A 59 -5.68 -2.40 -0.51
CA TYR A 59 -4.37 -2.17 -1.13
C TYR A 59 -3.61 -1.01 -0.48
N VAL A 60 -4.27 0.11 -0.23
CA VAL A 60 -3.65 1.26 0.43
C VAL A 60 -3.21 0.91 1.85
N ASN A 61 -4.02 0.16 2.59
CA ASN A 61 -3.64 -0.31 3.91
C ASN A 61 -2.37 -1.17 3.89
N ARG A 62 -2.25 -2.06 2.91
CA ARG A 62 -1.04 -2.88 2.71
C ARG A 62 0.17 -2.02 2.38
N LEU A 63 0.03 -1.06 1.50
CA LEU A 63 1.10 -0.14 1.12
C LEU A 63 1.57 0.71 2.30
N VAL A 64 0.66 1.22 3.12
CA VAL A 64 0.99 1.97 4.33
C VAL A 64 1.78 1.10 5.31
N ARG A 65 1.40 -0.16 5.46
CA ARG A 65 2.15 -1.11 6.31
C ARG A 65 3.55 -1.40 5.78
N CYS A 66 3.74 -1.32 4.48
CA CYS A 66 5.06 -1.43 3.86
C CYS A 66 5.84 -0.12 3.85
N SER A 67 5.36 0.90 4.56
CA SER A 67 5.97 2.23 4.63
C SER A 67 5.94 3.02 3.32
N TYR A 68 4.98 2.74 2.45
CA TYR A 68 4.75 3.57 1.28
C TYR A 68 4.26 4.96 1.73
N PRO A 69 4.88 6.04 1.24
CA PRO A 69 4.61 7.39 1.74
C PRO A 69 3.35 8.01 1.09
N VAL A 70 2.18 7.44 1.38
CA VAL A 70 0.89 7.87 0.81
C VAL A 70 0.60 9.33 1.14
N GLU A 71 0.84 9.74 2.37
CA GLU A 71 0.59 11.13 2.81
C GLU A 71 1.39 12.16 1.99
N LYS A 72 2.64 11.83 1.70
CA LYS A 72 3.54 12.71 0.95
C LYS A 72 3.22 12.75 -0.54
N LEU A 73 2.97 11.59 -1.14
CA LEU A 73 2.82 11.45 -2.58
C LEU A 73 1.37 11.62 -3.07
N HIS A 74 0.40 11.25 -2.24
CA HIS A 74 -1.02 11.19 -2.61
C HIS A 74 -1.89 11.74 -1.47
N PRO A 75 -1.88 13.06 -1.24
CA PRO A 75 -2.56 13.63 -0.07
C PRO A 75 -4.08 13.42 -0.06
N ASN A 76 -4.74 13.42 -1.21
CA ASN A 76 -6.19 13.17 -1.28
C ASN A 76 -6.54 11.70 -1.02
N VAL A 77 -5.70 10.77 -1.49
CA VAL A 77 -5.82 9.35 -1.16
C VAL A 77 -5.64 9.15 0.34
N ASN A 78 -4.67 9.84 0.95
CA ASN A 78 -4.45 9.76 2.38
C ASN A 78 -5.67 10.25 3.18
N LEU A 79 -6.26 11.36 2.82
CA LEU A 79 -7.47 11.88 3.47
C LEU A 79 -8.65 10.91 3.34
N TRP A 80 -8.86 10.36 2.16
CA TRP A 80 -9.86 9.33 1.90
C TRP A 80 -9.62 8.07 2.76
N PHE A 81 -8.37 7.60 2.81
CA PHE A 81 -7.97 6.44 3.61
C PHE A 81 -8.20 6.68 5.10
N GLN A 82 -7.83 7.83 5.63
CA GLN A 82 -8.03 8.18 7.04
C GLN A 82 -9.52 8.29 7.41
N ARG A 83 -10.36 8.79 6.50
CA ARG A 83 -11.82 8.78 6.71
C ARG A 83 -12.38 7.37 6.82
N LEU A 84 -11.99 6.48 5.91
CA LEU A 84 -12.47 5.09 5.91
C LEU A 84 -11.98 4.33 7.14
N ARG A 85 -10.76 4.57 7.59
CA ARG A 85 -10.22 3.92 8.80
C ARG A 85 -11.03 4.21 10.07
N LYS A 86 -11.73 5.33 10.12
CA LYS A 86 -12.57 5.71 11.26
C LYS A 86 -13.93 5.02 11.25
N GLU A 87 -14.35 4.49 10.11
CA GLU A 87 -15.59 3.73 10.00
C GLU A 87 -15.42 2.36 10.66
N PRO A 88 -16.34 1.96 11.57
CA PRO A 88 -16.18 0.72 12.34
C PRO A 88 -16.00 -0.53 11.48
N GLU A 89 -16.68 -0.62 10.35
CA GLU A 89 -16.59 -1.76 9.44
C GLU A 89 -15.18 -1.90 8.85
N PHE A 90 -14.53 -0.79 8.49
CA PHE A 90 -13.18 -0.78 7.96
C PHE A 90 -12.13 -0.96 9.06
N ALA A 91 -12.30 -0.27 10.19
CA ALA A 91 -11.37 -0.37 11.32
C ALA A 91 -11.25 -1.80 11.82
N LYS A 92 -12.34 -2.53 11.86
CA LYS A 92 -12.42 -3.94 12.29
C LYS A 92 -11.57 -4.86 11.40
N GLU A 93 -11.54 -4.60 10.09
CA GLU A 93 -10.81 -5.44 9.12
C GLU A 93 -9.30 -5.22 9.13
N ILE A 94 -8.81 -4.13 9.70
CA ILE A 94 -7.38 -3.78 9.69
C ILE A 94 -6.70 -3.94 11.06
N ILE A 95 -7.37 -4.56 12.03
CA ILE A 95 -6.77 -4.84 13.35
C ILE A 95 -5.64 -5.87 13.18
N VAL A 96 -4.49 -5.54 13.72
CA VAL A 96 -3.31 -6.41 13.71
C VAL A 96 -3.07 -6.95 15.11
N PRO A 97 -2.90 -8.27 15.28
CA PRO A 97 -2.52 -8.84 16.58
C PRO A 97 -1.22 -8.20 17.10
N PRO A 98 -1.10 -7.97 18.44
CA PRO A 98 0.07 -7.31 19.01
C PRO A 98 1.41 -7.98 18.68
N GLU A 99 1.45 -9.30 18.60
CA GLU A 99 2.66 -10.06 18.27
C GLU A 99 3.14 -9.78 16.84
N ILE A 100 2.19 -9.71 15.89
CA ILE A 100 2.47 -9.41 14.50
C ILE A 100 2.91 -7.94 14.37
N GLN A 101 2.26 -7.03 15.10
CA GLN A 101 2.63 -5.62 15.11
C GLN A 101 4.08 -5.42 15.57
N LYS A 102 4.49 -6.09 16.66
CA LYS A 102 5.87 -6.05 17.16
C LYS A 102 6.86 -6.57 16.12
N ALA A 103 6.53 -7.66 15.43
CA ALA A 103 7.38 -8.23 14.38
C ALA A 103 7.54 -7.26 13.20
N VAL A 104 6.46 -6.62 12.79
CA VAL A 104 6.46 -5.62 11.71
C VAL A 104 7.32 -4.41 12.09
N GLU A 105 7.18 -3.89 13.30
CA GLU A 105 7.98 -2.76 13.79
C GLU A 105 9.46 -3.10 13.89
N ALA A 106 9.81 -4.30 14.37
CA ALA A 106 11.19 -4.75 14.45
C ALA A 106 11.80 -4.88 13.05
N ASN A 107 11.06 -5.46 12.11
CA ASN A 107 11.50 -5.59 10.72
C ASN A 107 11.69 -4.22 10.07
N HIS A 108 10.78 -3.29 10.29
CA HIS A 108 10.89 -1.93 9.77
C HIS A 108 12.13 -1.20 10.30
N ARG A 109 12.42 -1.32 11.60
CA ARG A 109 13.63 -0.75 12.19
C ARG A 109 14.89 -1.31 11.55
N GLN A 110 14.94 -2.64 11.35
CA GLN A 110 16.07 -3.28 10.66
C GLN A 110 16.23 -2.74 9.24
N GLN A 111 15.13 -2.59 8.51
CA GLN A 111 15.15 -2.02 7.16
C GLN A 111 15.65 -0.57 7.15
N GLN A 112 15.29 0.23 8.14
CA GLN A 112 15.80 1.59 8.28
C GLN A 112 17.31 1.61 8.53
N GLU A 113 17.81 0.75 9.40
CA GLU A 113 19.24 0.63 9.70
C GLU A 113 20.06 0.19 8.49
N THR A 114 19.54 -0.73 7.70
CA THR A 114 20.20 -1.27 6.49
C THR A 114 19.92 -0.46 5.23
N LYS A 115 19.09 0.58 5.31
CA LYS A 115 18.62 1.38 4.17
C LYS A 115 17.96 0.55 3.08
N THR A 116 17.12 -0.38 3.50
CA THR A 116 16.35 -1.29 2.61
C THR A 116 14.85 -1.10 2.76
N THR A 117 14.38 0.05 3.24
CA THR A 117 12.96 0.38 3.26
C THR A 117 12.41 0.51 1.85
N LEU A 118 11.10 0.46 1.70
CA LEU A 118 10.47 0.65 0.40
C LEU A 118 10.84 2.00 -0.23
N VAL A 119 10.93 3.05 0.59
CA VAL A 119 11.36 4.38 0.12
C VAL A 119 12.78 4.34 -0.43
N ASP A 120 13.71 3.66 0.26
CA ASP A 120 15.10 3.54 -0.15
C ASP A 120 15.24 2.75 -1.45
N VAL A 121 14.60 1.58 -1.52
CA VAL A 121 14.70 0.65 -2.66
C VAL A 121 14.01 1.21 -3.91
N ALA A 122 12.85 1.80 -3.76
CA ALA A 122 12.05 2.31 -4.87
C ALA A 122 12.36 3.75 -5.25
N GLY A 123 13.12 4.49 -4.43
CA GLY A 123 13.44 5.88 -4.69
C GLY A 123 12.25 6.83 -4.58
N LEU A 124 11.37 6.59 -3.62
CA LEU A 124 10.13 7.36 -3.42
C LEU A 124 10.34 8.65 -2.64
#